data_a4333b8ec7d94a2348ed14f9ebb8a411
#
_entry.id   a4333b8ec7d94a2348ed14f9ebb8a411
#
_cell.length_a   1.000
_cell.length_b   1.000
_cell.length_c   1.000
_cell.angle_alpha   90.00
_cell.angle_beta   90.00
_cell.angle_gamma   90.00
#
_symmetry.space_group_name_H-M   'P 1'
#
loop_
_entity.id
_entity.type
_entity.pdbx_description
1 polymer ?
#
loop_
_entity_poly.entity_id
_entity_poly.type
_entity_poly.pdbx_seq_one_letter_code
_entity_poly.pdbx_strand_id
1 'polypeptide(L)'
;EDVATATNGELTFTPYDAGSFSPPFEILENVGNGSLDAGWSAASYWAGQIPAAALFQSIPFGPDVPKYLSWLYGGGGLELWEALYAPHNVVPIPCGSMISEAGGWFTEEITSVEDLNGMSMRISGLGGEVISRLGVSPVSIPAGETFLGLDTGRIGAAELSFPTIDTSAGFFEVAKHYYFPGWHQPGSLNELLVNADVWAGLAESQRLAVRNACSDLSIRMFAHDMQAQSAALEEFRSAGVTVERFPEEVLAALQLATEEVLEEAAQRDNDFADVIESYQNFSERYDEYRELTDF
;
A
#
# COMPACT_ATOMS: atom_id res chain seq x y z
N GLU A 1 -17.39 15.00 6.59
CA GLU A 1 -17.84 15.91 7.68
C GLU A 1 -16.87 17.08 7.84
N ASP A 2 -15.55 16.83 7.96
CA ASP A 2 -14.55 17.88 8.22
C ASP A 2 -14.51 18.94 7.09
N VAL A 3 -14.55 18.50 5.81
CA VAL A 3 -14.61 19.42 4.65
C VAL A 3 -15.88 20.27 4.69
N ALA A 4 -17.03 19.67 4.97
CA ALA A 4 -18.30 20.42 5.07
C ALA A 4 -18.25 21.45 6.19
N THR A 5 -17.68 21.09 7.33
CA THR A 5 -17.47 22.01 8.46
C THR A 5 -16.53 23.16 8.10
N ALA A 6 -15.38 22.84 7.48
CA ALA A 6 -14.37 23.83 7.09
C ALA A 6 -14.85 24.79 5.99
N THR A 7 -15.84 24.37 5.20
CA THR A 7 -16.40 25.17 4.09
C THR A 7 -17.80 25.73 4.39
N ASN A 8 -18.26 25.68 5.65
CA ASN A 8 -19.62 26.10 6.07
C ASN A 8 -20.73 25.44 5.24
N GLY A 9 -20.55 24.20 4.80
CA GLY A 9 -21.49 23.43 4.00
C GLY A 9 -21.48 23.74 2.50
N GLU A 10 -20.59 24.59 2.02
CA GLU A 10 -20.49 24.91 0.58
C GLU A 10 -19.92 23.76 -0.24
N LEU A 11 -19.07 22.90 0.37
CA LEU A 11 -18.55 21.67 -0.24
C LEU A 11 -18.87 20.47 0.64
N THR A 12 -19.53 19.49 0.06
CA THR A 12 -19.92 18.25 0.75
C THR A 12 -19.54 17.03 -0.12
N PHE A 13 -19.23 15.92 0.55
CA PHE A 13 -19.09 14.62 -0.09
C PHE A 13 -20.31 13.75 0.22
N THR A 14 -20.84 13.08 -0.80
CA THR A 14 -21.84 12.03 -0.64
C THR A 14 -21.14 10.69 -0.84
N PRO A 15 -20.80 9.96 0.25
CA PRO A 15 -20.10 8.69 0.14
C PRO A 15 -21.05 7.59 -0.34
N TYR A 16 -20.50 6.68 -1.14
CA TYR A 16 -21.13 5.44 -1.56
C TYR A 16 -20.26 4.27 -1.12
N ASP A 17 -20.87 3.17 -0.73
CA ASP A 17 -20.15 1.96 -0.36
C ASP A 17 -19.34 1.40 -1.53
N ALA A 18 -18.19 0.79 -1.23
CA ALA A 18 -17.33 0.19 -2.23
C ALA A 18 -18.09 -0.80 -3.12
N GLY A 19 -17.95 -0.65 -4.42
CA GLY A 19 -18.61 -1.48 -5.42
C GLY A 19 -20.10 -1.17 -5.68
N SER A 20 -20.73 -0.27 -4.91
CA SER A 20 -22.16 0.05 -5.10
C SER A 20 -22.42 0.95 -6.32
N PHE A 21 -21.48 1.78 -6.69
CA PHE A 21 -21.59 2.73 -7.80
C PHE A 21 -20.57 2.46 -8.92
N SER A 22 -19.37 2.03 -8.55
CA SER A 22 -18.28 1.70 -9.47
C SER A 22 -17.51 0.50 -8.92
N PRO A 23 -17.14 -0.48 -9.76
CA PRO A 23 -16.15 -1.48 -9.37
C PRO A 23 -14.84 -0.82 -8.92
N PRO A 24 -14.14 -1.35 -7.90
CA PRO A 24 -12.93 -0.72 -7.36
C PRO A 24 -11.84 -0.44 -8.42
N PHE A 25 -11.65 -1.34 -9.37
CA PHE A 25 -10.65 -1.20 -10.44
C PHE A 25 -11.05 -0.26 -11.59
N GLU A 26 -12.28 0.29 -11.57
CA GLU A 26 -12.79 1.24 -12.56
C GLU A 26 -12.91 2.67 -12.03
N ILE A 27 -12.52 2.91 -10.76
CA ILE A 27 -12.68 4.22 -10.11
C ILE A 27 -11.87 5.30 -10.85
N LEU A 28 -10.63 5.03 -11.26
CA LEU A 28 -9.80 5.98 -12.00
C LEU A 28 -10.51 6.44 -13.29
N GLU A 29 -11.02 5.51 -14.07
CA GLU A 29 -11.72 5.80 -15.32
C GLU A 29 -13.02 6.57 -15.07
N ASN A 30 -13.82 6.15 -14.06
CA ASN A 30 -15.09 6.79 -13.73
C ASN A 30 -14.93 8.20 -13.15
N VAL A 31 -13.85 8.46 -12.43
CA VAL A 31 -13.50 9.81 -12.00
C VAL A 31 -13.00 10.63 -13.19
N GLY A 32 -12.09 10.09 -14.02
CA GLY A 32 -11.53 10.80 -15.17
C GLY A 32 -12.58 11.20 -16.21
N ASN A 33 -13.58 10.36 -16.48
CA ASN A 33 -14.65 10.65 -17.43
C ASN A 33 -15.82 11.47 -16.83
N GLY A 34 -15.77 11.80 -15.53
CA GLY A 34 -16.77 12.61 -14.83
C GLY A 34 -18.05 11.86 -14.43
N SER A 35 -18.08 10.53 -14.50
CA SER A 35 -19.16 9.72 -13.93
C SER A 35 -19.21 9.78 -12.41
N LEU A 36 -18.04 10.00 -11.79
CA LEU A 36 -17.82 10.30 -10.37
C LEU A 36 -17.05 11.60 -10.24
N ASP A 37 -17.44 12.46 -9.31
CA ASP A 37 -16.69 13.67 -8.98
C ASP A 37 -15.38 13.33 -8.26
N ALA A 38 -15.39 12.29 -7.42
CA ALA A 38 -14.24 11.81 -6.67
C ALA A 38 -14.37 10.32 -6.32
N GLY A 39 -13.24 9.67 -6.02
CA GLY A 39 -13.18 8.29 -5.55
C GLY A 39 -12.01 8.10 -4.58
N TRP A 40 -12.21 7.34 -3.51
CA TRP A 40 -11.13 6.95 -2.61
C TRP A 40 -10.65 5.55 -2.97
N SER A 41 -9.33 5.38 -3.15
CA SER A 41 -8.76 4.17 -3.72
C SER A 41 -7.30 3.95 -3.33
N ALA A 42 -6.69 2.97 -3.97
CA ALA A 42 -5.30 2.58 -3.85
C ALA A 42 -4.60 2.69 -5.21
N ALA A 43 -3.50 3.41 -5.29
CA ALA A 43 -2.80 3.69 -6.55
C ALA A 43 -2.31 2.43 -7.29
N SER A 44 -2.02 1.35 -6.57
CA SER A 44 -1.62 0.06 -7.18
C SER A 44 -2.72 -0.58 -8.05
N TYR A 45 -3.98 -0.18 -7.90
CA TYR A 45 -5.07 -0.70 -8.74
C TYR A 45 -4.91 -0.32 -10.21
N TRP A 46 -4.17 0.73 -10.48
CA TRP A 46 -3.89 1.24 -11.83
C TRP A 46 -2.60 0.69 -12.44
N ALA A 47 -1.81 -0.10 -11.70
CA ALA A 47 -0.50 -0.59 -12.15
C ALA A 47 -0.54 -1.30 -13.52
N GLY A 48 -1.66 -1.91 -13.89
CA GLY A 48 -1.86 -2.52 -15.21
C GLY A 48 -1.99 -1.52 -16.36
N GLN A 49 -2.32 -0.26 -16.08
CA GLN A 49 -2.46 0.83 -17.06
C GLN A 49 -1.38 1.89 -16.89
N ILE A 50 -0.98 2.14 -15.65
CA ILE A 50 -0.02 3.15 -15.24
C ILE A 50 0.96 2.46 -14.28
N PRO A 51 2.01 1.78 -14.79
CA PRO A 51 2.92 0.98 -13.94
C PRO A 51 3.52 1.79 -12.77
N ALA A 52 3.90 3.04 -13.01
CA ALA A 52 4.45 3.94 -12.02
C ALA A 52 3.47 4.26 -10.85
N ALA A 53 2.16 4.10 -11.05
CA ALA A 53 1.17 4.38 -9.99
C ALA A 53 1.39 3.49 -8.77
N ALA A 54 1.87 2.25 -8.95
CA ALA A 54 2.16 1.34 -7.85
C ALA A 54 3.15 1.94 -6.83
N LEU A 55 4.10 2.75 -7.29
CA LEU A 55 5.12 3.39 -6.47
C LEU A 55 4.55 4.47 -5.54
N PHE A 56 3.34 4.98 -5.82
CA PHE A 56 2.65 5.96 -4.97
C PHE A 56 1.76 5.30 -3.92
N GLN A 57 1.62 3.99 -3.96
CA GLN A 57 1.02 3.25 -2.85
C GLN A 57 2.08 2.65 -1.96
N SER A 58 2.96 1.79 -2.49
CA SER A 58 4.01 1.16 -1.72
C SER A 58 5.19 0.74 -2.61
N ILE A 59 6.38 0.77 -2.04
CA ILE A 59 7.61 0.30 -2.67
C ILE A 59 8.15 -0.83 -1.78
N PRO A 60 8.37 -2.04 -2.30
CA PRO A 60 9.02 -3.10 -1.53
C PRO A 60 10.37 -2.66 -0.99
N PHE A 61 10.67 -2.94 0.29
CA PHE A 61 11.82 -2.41 1.03
C PHE A 61 11.95 -0.87 1.01
N GLY A 62 10.86 -0.20 0.68
CA GLY A 62 10.79 1.25 0.52
C GLY A 62 10.51 2.00 1.83
N PRO A 63 9.80 3.13 1.75
CA PRO A 63 9.60 4.01 2.89
C PRO A 63 8.58 3.49 3.89
N ASP A 64 8.82 3.79 5.16
CA ASP A 64 7.75 3.90 6.15
C ASP A 64 6.88 5.14 5.88
N VAL A 65 5.75 5.26 6.56
CA VAL A 65 4.81 6.39 6.36
C VAL A 65 5.48 7.76 6.55
N PRO A 66 6.28 8.02 7.59
CA PRO A 66 6.98 9.30 7.75
C PRO A 66 7.93 9.63 6.58
N LYS A 67 8.71 8.69 6.13
CA LYS A 67 9.64 8.86 5.00
C LYS A 67 8.86 9.08 3.70
N TYR A 68 7.74 8.36 3.51
CA TYR A 68 6.90 8.50 2.33
C TYR A 68 6.28 9.90 2.23
N LEU A 69 5.67 10.37 3.33
CA LEU A 69 5.12 11.73 3.39
C LEU A 69 6.20 12.80 3.18
N SER A 70 7.41 12.56 3.70
CA SER A 70 8.54 13.46 3.50
C SER A 70 8.97 13.54 2.04
N TRP A 71 8.98 12.42 1.30
CA TRP A 71 9.22 12.41 -0.13
C TRP A 71 8.13 13.13 -0.90
N LEU A 72 6.86 12.82 -0.62
CA LEU A 72 5.74 13.43 -1.33
C LEU A 72 5.70 14.95 -1.15
N TYR A 73 5.77 15.44 0.09
CA TYR A 73 5.58 16.87 0.37
C TYR A 73 6.87 17.69 0.34
N GLY A 74 8.04 17.08 0.40
CA GLY A 74 9.33 17.76 0.44
C GLY A 74 10.35 17.28 -0.58
N GLY A 75 10.14 16.13 -1.20
CA GLY A 75 11.05 15.49 -2.15
C GLY A 75 10.62 15.54 -3.62
N GLY A 76 9.46 16.15 -3.94
CA GLY A 76 8.96 16.25 -5.31
C GLY A 76 8.06 15.09 -5.76
N GLY A 77 7.75 14.15 -4.87
CA GLY A 77 6.93 12.98 -5.23
C GLY A 77 5.49 13.34 -5.57
N LEU A 78 4.91 14.38 -4.90
CA LEU A 78 3.53 14.79 -5.17
C LEU A 78 3.37 15.38 -6.58
N GLU A 79 4.32 16.18 -7.02
CA GLU A 79 4.33 16.76 -8.36
C GLU A 79 4.44 15.69 -9.44
N LEU A 80 5.23 14.65 -9.21
CA LEU A 80 5.30 13.49 -10.12
C LEU A 80 3.98 12.72 -10.16
N TRP A 81 3.34 12.52 -9.02
CA TRP A 81 2.04 11.86 -8.95
C TRP A 81 0.96 12.64 -9.69
N GLU A 82 0.87 13.94 -9.45
CA GLU A 82 -0.06 14.83 -10.17
C GLU A 82 0.20 14.81 -11.69
N ALA A 83 1.47 14.85 -12.11
CA ALA A 83 1.85 14.79 -13.52
C ALA A 83 1.48 13.44 -14.17
N LEU A 84 1.69 12.34 -13.45
CA LEU A 84 1.36 10.99 -13.90
C LEU A 84 -0.15 10.81 -14.17
N TYR A 85 -1.01 11.45 -13.34
CA TYR A 85 -2.46 11.30 -13.45
C TYR A 85 -3.13 12.38 -14.32
N ALA A 86 -2.43 13.45 -14.65
CA ALA A 86 -2.97 14.53 -15.49
C ALA A 86 -3.53 14.05 -16.84
N PRO A 87 -2.89 13.13 -17.59
CA PRO A 87 -3.45 12.59 -18.84
C PRO A 87 -4.78 11.85 -18.66
N HIS A 88 -5.11 11.41 -17.45
CA HIS A 88 -6.34 10.70 -17.11
C HIS A 88 -7.44 11.64 -16.59
N ASN A 89 -7.23 12.96 -16.64
CA ASN A 89 -8.15 13.98 -16.12
C ASN A 89 -8.47 13.82 -14.63
N VAL A 90 -7.46 13.44 -13.83
CA VAL A 90 -7.61 13.16 -12.39
C VAL A 90 -6.52 13.88 -11.61
N VAL A 91 -6.91 14.46 -10.47
CA VAL A 91 -5.98 15.01 -9.46
C VAL A 91 -5.92 14.03 -8.29
N PRO A 92 -4.76 13.42 -8.01
CA PRO A 92 -4.56 12.57 -6.85
C PRO A 92 -4.26 13.43 -5.62
N ILE A 93 -4.82 13.05 -4.48
CA ILE A 93 -4.54 13.67 -3.18
C ILE A 93 -4.20 12.55 -2.21
N PRO A 94 -3.00 12.53 -1.58
CA PRO A 94 -2.69 11.58 -0.52
C PRO A 94 -3.73 11.68 0.59
N CYS A 95 -4.47 10.60 0.85
CA CYS A 95 -5.67 10.64 1.70
C CYS A 95 -5.85 9.35 2.50
N GLY A 96 -5.14 9.24 3.58
CA GLY A 96 -5.05 8.06 4.43
C GLY A 96 -3.69 7.38 4.34
N SER A 97 -3.22 6.85 5.45
CA SER A 97 -1.97 6.11 5.53
C SER A 97 -2.20 4.75 6.15
N MET A 98 -1.41 3.78 5.76
CA MET A 98 -1.36 2.45 6.37
C MET A 98 0.07 2.19 6.86
N ILE A 99 0.17 1.71 8.09
CA ILE A 99 1.46 1.33 8.69
C ILE A 99 2.06 0.11 7.98
N SER A 100 3.28 -0.27 8.37
CA SER A 100 3.90 -1.50 7.86
C SER A 100 2.97 -2.69 8.04
N GLU A 101 2.77 -3.43 6.96
CA GLU A 101 2.06 -4.69 7.00
C GLU A 101 2.91 -5.80 7.63
N ALA A 102 2.32 -6.97 7.84
CA ALA A 102 3.05 -8.20 8.06
C ALA A 102 3.58 -8.76 6.74
N GLY A 103 4.63 -9.55 6.80
CA GLY A 103 5.13 -10.27 5.62
C GLY A 103 4.24 -11.42 5.18
N GLY A 104 3.29 -11.81 6.05
CA GLY A 104 2.21 -12.74 5.74
C GLY A 104 2.05 -13.88 6.72
N TRP A 105 1.01 -14.65 6.46
CA TRP A 105 0.63 -15.88 7.13
C TRP A 105 1.13 -17.08 6.35
N PHE A 106 1.72 -18.05 7.06
CA PHE A 106 2.28 -19.26 6.47
C PHE A 106 1.74 -20.49 7.21
N THR A 107 1.42 -21.54 6.46
CA THR A 107 0.98 -22.82 7.05
C THR A 107 2.16 -23.62 7.59
N GLU A 108 3.36 -23.41 7.06
CA GLU A 108 4.61 -24.04 7.46
C GLU A 108 5.62 -22.99 7.92
N GLU A 109 6.59 -23.40 8.75
CA GLU A 109 7.68 -22.55 9.20
C GLU A 109 8.64 -22.22 8.05
N ILE A 110 9.10 -20.96 7.98
CA ILE A 110 10.10 -20.50 7.03
C ILE A 110 11.43 -20.29 7.75
N THR A 111 12.38 -21.17 7.50
CA THR A 111 13.71 -21.16 8.12
C THR A 111 14.82 -20.79 7.13
N SER A 112 14.54 -20.90 5.82
CA SER A 112 15.48 -20.65 4.73
C SER A 112 14.76 -20.16 3.46
N VAL A 113 15.53 -19.72 2.47
CA VAL A 113 15.01 -19.34 1.14
C VAL A 113 14.40 -20.55 0.43
N GLU A 114 14.94 -21.74 0.62
CA GLU A 114 14.49 -22.98 0.02
C GLU A 114 13.05 -23.34 0.41
N ASP A 115 12.60 -22.96 1.62
CA ASP A 115 11.25 -23.23 2.11
C ASP A 115 10.18 -22.46 1.32
N LEU A 116 10.56 -21.39 0.63
CA LEU A 116 9.68 -20.62 -0.24
C LEU A 116 9.46 -21.30 -1.60
N ASN A 117 10.39 -22.14 -2.05
CA ASN A 117 10.37 -22.68 -3.39
C ASN A 117 9.19 -23.63 -3.63
N GLY A 118 8.40 -23.34 -4.67
CA GLY A 118 7.22 -24.13 -5.05
C GLY A 118 5.96 -23.81 -4.22
N MET A 119 6.04 -22.92 -3.24
CA MET A 119 4.88 -22.47 -2.46
C MET A 119 3.93 -21.65 -3.34
N SER A 120 2.63 -21.80 -3.14
CA SER A 120 1.63 -20.87 -3.67
C SER A 120 1.27 -19.86 -2.59
N MET A 121 1.38 -18.57 -2.90
CA MET A 121 1.07 -17.49 -1.94
C MET A 121 0.09 -16.49 -2.53
N ARG A 122 -0.92 -16.13 -1.76
CA ARG A 122 -1.77 -14.98 -2.10
C ARG A 122 -0.97 -13.70 -1.80
N ILE A 123 -0.57 -13.05 -2.85
CA ILE A 123 0.15 -11.77 -2.85
C ILE A 123 -0.01 -11.12 -4.22
N SER A 124 -0.03 -9.80 -4.29
CA SER A 124 -0.26 -9.06 -5.53
C SER A 124 0.77 -7.94 -5.74
N GLY A 125 0.67 -7.29 -6.91
CA GLY A 125 1.50 -6.14 -7.25
C GLY A 125 3.00 -6.46 -7.30
N LEU A 126 3.83 -5.46 -7.02
CA LEU A 126 5.30 -5.59 -7.02
C LEU A 126 5.80 -6.68 -6.06
N GLY A 127 5.15 -6.85 -4.91
CA GLY A 127 5.49 -7.92 -3.96
C GLY A 127 5.35 -9.31 -4.57
N GLY A 128 4.32 -9.54 -5.39
CA GLY A 128 4.14 -10.80 -6.11
C GLY A 128 5.24 -11.05 -7.14
N GLU A 129 5.67 -10.01 -7.88
CA GLU A 129 6.78 -10.12 -8.82
C GLU A 129 8.10 -10.45 -8.11
N VAL A 130 8.36 -9.77 -6.99
CA VAL A 130 9.57 -10.00 -6.17
C VAL A 130 9.62 -11.42 -5.63
N ILE A 131 8.58 -11.88 -4.94
CA ILE A 131 8.62 -13.20 -4.31
C ILE A 131 8.65 -14.36 -5.33
N SER A 132 8.17 -14.10 -6.55
CA SER A 132 8.26 -15.08 -7.64
C SER A 132 9.71 -15.41 -8.04
N ARG A 133 10.66 -14.48 -7.83
CA ARG A 133 12.09 -14.71 -8.06
C ARG A 133 12.68 -15.75 -7.10
N LEU A 134 12.04 -15.94 -5.95
CA LEU A 134 12.43 -16.95 -4.96
C LEU A 134 11.67 -18.28 -5.14
N GLY A 135 11.00 -18.47 -6.28
CA GLY A 135 10.31 -19.72 -6.60
C GLY A 135 8.89 -19.83 -6.04
N VAL A 136 8.34 -18.80 -5.42
CA VAL A 136 6.92 -18.74 -5.01
C VAL A 136 6.04 -18.53 -6.24
N SER A 137 4.87 -19.16 -6.25
CA SER A 137 3.81 -18.92 -7.24
C SER A 137 2.80 -17.93 -6.68
N PRO A 138 2.87 -16.63 -7.04
CA PRO A 138 1.90 -15.64 -6.57
C PRO A 138 0.53 -15.91 -7.21
N VAL A 139 -0.52 -15.83 -6.41
CA VAL A 139 -1.90 -15.97 -6.86
C VAL A 139 -2.73 -14.79 -6.38
N SER A 140 -3.57 -14.26 -7.27
CA SER A 140 -4.50 -13.18 -6.94
C SER A 140 -5.88 -13.79 -6.71
N ILE A 141 -6.30 -13.86 -5.45
CA ILE A 141 -7.63 -14.30 -5.04
C ILE A 141 -8.24 -13.27 -4.08
N PRO A 142 -9.58 -13.09 -4.11
CA PRO A 142 -10.26 -12.18 -3.19
C PRO A 142 -9.97 -12.53 -1.72
N ALA A 143 -9.91 -11.52 -0.85
CA ALA A 143 -9.65 -11.72 0.58
C ALA A 143 -10.63 -12.71 1.23
N GLY A 144 -11.92 -12.69 0.85
CA GLY A 144 -12.92 -13.61 1.36
C GLY A 144 -12.74 -15.08 0.95
N GLU A 145 -11.93 -15.37 -0.07
CA GLU A 145 -11.61 -16.74 -0.52
C GLU A 145 -10.27 -17.23 0.03
N THR A 146 -9.46 -16.33 0.59
CA THR A 146 -8.10 -16.62 1.05
C THR A 146 -8.10 -17.60 2.23
N PHE A 147 -9.02 -17.42 3.19
CA PHE A 147 -9.17 -18.34 4.31
C PHE A 147 -9.36 -19.80 3.83
N LEU A 148 -10.30 -20.02 2.92
CA LEU A 148 -10.57 -21.35 2.37
C LEU A 148 -9.37 -21.88 1.57
N GLY A 149 -8.63 -21.00 0.91
CA GLY A 149 -7.41 -21.35 0.20
C GLY A 149 -6.33 -21.91 1.13
N LEU A 150 -6.13 -21.27 2.30
CA LEU A 150 -5.21 -21.75 3.35
C LEU A 150 -5.72 -23.03 4.02
N ASP A 151 -6.99 -23.09 4.41
CA ASP A 151 -7.61 -24.22 5.11
C ASP A 151 -7.57 -25.51 4.27
N THR A 152 -7.75 -25.40 2.97
CA THR A 152 -7.71 -26.55 2.05
C THR A 152 -6.31 -26.90 1.54
N GLY A 153 -5.28 -26.10 1.88
CA GLY A 153 -3.92 -26.26 1.35
C GLY A 153 -3.78 -25.91 -0.11
N ARG A 154 -4.75 -25.19 -0.71
CA ARG A 154 -4.65 -24.68 -2.09
C ARG A 154 -3.55 -23.62 -2.21
N ILE A 155 -3.33 -22.84 -1.15
CA ILE A 155 -2.20 -21.93 -0.96
C ILE A 155 -1.51 -22.24 0.36
N GLY A 156 -0.20 -22.10 0.39
CA GLY A 156 0.62 -22.31 1.59
C GLY A 156 0.85 -21.02 2.39
N ALA A 157 0.60 -19.87 1.78
CA ALA A 157 0.80 -18.57 2.42
C ALA A 157 -0.16 -17.50 1.87
N ALA A 158 -0.35 -16.45 2.66
CA ALA A 158 -1.11 -15.27 2.24
C ALA A 158 -0.63 -14.02 2.99
N GLU A 159 -0.51 -12.90 2.28
CA GLU A 159 -0.47 -11.57 2.87
C GLU A 159 -1.85 -10.93 2.77
N LEU A 160 -2.18 -10.03 3.68
CA LEU A 160 -3.41 -9.26 3.62
C LEU A 160 -3.19 -7.82 4.08
N SER A 161 -2.70 -7.63 5.33
CA SER A 161 -2.47 -6.30 5.87
C SER A 161 -1.63 -6.37 7.18
N PHE A 162 -2.00 -5.58 8.17
CA PHE A 162 -1.40 -5.55 9.49
C PHE A 162 -2.32 -6.21 10.54
N PRO A 163 -1.82 -6.56 11.75
CA PRO A 163 -2.50 -7.47 12.68
C PRO A 163 -3.96 -7.17 12.97
N THR A 164 -4.36 -5.90 13.19
CA THR A 164 -5.76 -5.58 13.51
C THR A 164 -6.73 -5.82 12.35
N ILE A 165 -6.29 -5.68 11.11
CA ILE A 165 -7.09 -6.02 9.92
C ILE A 165 -7.11 -7.54 9.75
N ASP A 166 -5.97 -8.20 9.90
CA ASP A 166 -5.81 -9.64 9.75
C ASP A 166 -6.65 -10.44 10.76
N THR A 167 -6.89 -9.87 11.96
CA THR A 167 -7.81 -10.48 12.94
C THR A 167 -9.18 -10.78 12.33
N SER A 168 -9.71 -9.86 11.53
CA SER A 168 -11.04 -10.03 10.90
C SER A 168 -11.06 -11.10 9.81
N ALA A 169 -9.90 -11.43 9.22
CA ALA A 169 -9.77 -12.46 8.19
C ALA A 169 -9.70 -13.88 8.75
N GLY A 170 -9.39 -14.03 10.06
CA GLY A 170 -9.36 -15.31 10.76
C GLY A 170 -8.22 -16.25 10.35
N PHE A 171 -7.20 -15.76 9.62
CA PHE A 171 -6.11 -16.61 9.11
C PHE A 171 -5.34 -17.33 10.20
N PHE A 172 -5.31 -16.77 11.43
CA PHE A 172 -4.70 -17.40 12.61
C PHE A 172 -5.33 -18.74 13.00
N GLU A 173 -6.52 -19.08 12.50
CA GLU A 173 -7.13 -20.40 12.73
C GLU A 173 -6.48 -21.49 11.87
N VAL A 174 -6.04 -21.15 10.65
CA VAL A 174 -5.58 -22.10 9.62
C VAL A 174 -4.10 -21.98 9.26
N ALA A 175 -3.44 -20.86 9.57
CA ALA A 175 -2.00 -20.65 9.45
C ALA A 175 -1.40 -20.28 10.81
N LYS A 176 -0.25 -20.88 11.17
CA LYS A 176 0.30 -20.76 12.53
C LYS A 176 1.61 -19.99 12.59
N HIS A 177 2.14 -19.56 11.46
CA HIS A 177 3.35 -18.75 11.38
C HIS A 177 3.01 -17.39 10.78
N TYR A 178 3.33 -16.32 11.51
CA TYR A 178 3.04 -14.95 11.12
C TYR A 178 4.34 -14.14 11.12
N TYR A 179 4.79 -13.77 9.94
CA TYR A 179 6.12 -13.21 9.73
C TYR A 179 6.13 -11.70 9.56
N PHE A 180 7.23 -11.09 10.03
CA PHE A 180 7.60 -9.69 9.89
C PHE A 180 9.03 -9.55 9.36
N PRO A 181 9.40 -8.37 8.80
CA PRO A 181 8.53 -7.25 8.45
C PRO A 181 7.69 -7.49 7.19
N GLY A 182 6.71 -6.64 6.95
CA GLY A 182 6.01 -6.54 5.67
C GLY A 182 6.89 -5.87 4.62
N TRP A 183 7.89 -6.60 4.17
CA TRP A 183 8.92 -6.14 3.25
C TRP A 183 8.34 -5.56 1.94
N HIS A 184 7.21 -6.07 1.49
CA HIS A 184 6.50 -5.66 0.28
C HIS A 184 5.74 -4.33 0.48
N GLN A 185 5.35 -4.01 1.72
CA GLN A 185 4.59 -2.81 2.08
C GLN A 185 5.01 -2.26 3.46
N PRO A 186 6.22 -1.64 3.55
CA PRO A 186 6.73 -1.05 4.82
C PRO A 186 5.90 0.14 5.29
N GLY A 187 5.22 0.80 4.39
CA GLY A 187 4.24 1.84 4.59
C GLY A 187 3.50 2.10 3.30
N SER A 188 2.24 2.53 3.37
CA SER A 188 1.48 2.86 2.19
C SER A 188 0.56 4.06 2.40
N LEU A 189 0.10 4.62 1.28
CA LEU A 189 -0.84 5.73 1.24
C LEU A 189 -2.02 5.34 0.36
N ASN A 190 -3.19 5.74 0.80
CA ASN A 190 -4.37 5.75 -0.05
C ASN A 190 -4.52 7.12 -0.71
N GLU A 191 -5.30 7.16 -1.77
CA GLU A 191 -5.53 8.35 -2.55
C GLU A 191 -7.02 8.73 -2.59
N LEU A 192 -7.27 10.03 -2.56
CA LEU A 192 -8.52 10.60 -3.03
C LEU A 192 -8.29 11.10 -4.46
N LEU A 193 -8.92 10.45 -5.41
CA LEU A 193 -8.97 10.88 -6.80
C LEU A 193 -10.08 11.91 -6.96
N VAL A 194 -9.78 13.05 -7.57
CA VAL A 194 -10.78 14.06 -7.89
C VAL A 194 -10.75 14.35 -9.39
N ASN A 195 -11.90 14.39 -10.04
CA ASN A 195 -11.98 14.80 -11.45
C ASN A 195 -11.35 16.19 -11.62
N ALA A 196 -10.46 16.36 -12.61
CA ALA A 196 -9.68 17.57 -12.77
C ALA A 196 -10.53 18.81 -13.06
N ASP A 197 -11.64 18.68 -13.81
CA ASP A 197 -12.55 19.79 -14.10
C ASP A 197 -13.33 20.20 -12.84
N VAL A 198 -13.78 19.22 -12.05
CA VAL A 198 -14.39 19.47 -10.72
C VAL A 198 -13.41 20.20 -9.82
N TRP A 199 -12.16 19.68 -9.73
CA TRP A 199 -11.11 20.28 -8.92
C TRP A 199 -10.79 21.73 -9.33
N ALA A 200 -10.68 21.98 -10.64
CA ALA A 200 -10.45 23.33 -11.17
C ALA A 200 -11.60 24.31 -10.88
N GLY A 201 -12.83 23.79 -10.79
CA GLY A 201 -14.02 24.58 -10.45
C GLY A 201 -14.13 24.96 -8.96
N LEU A 202 -13.39 24.29 -8.06
CA LEU A 202 -13.40 24.61 -6.64
C LEU A 202 -12.64 25.90 -6.34
N ALA A 203 -13.14 26.67 -5.35
CA ALA A 203 -12.39 27.78 -4.79
C ALA A 203 -11.11 27.28 -4.10
N GLU A 204 -10.08 28.14 -4.00
CA GLU A 204 -8.82 27.80 -3.33
C GLU A 204 -9.02 27.34 -1.88
N SER A 205 -9.93 28.00 -1.15
CA SER A 205 -10.29 27.64 0.22
C SER A 205 -10.92 26.23 0.32
N GLN A 206 -11.70 25.84 -0.69
CA GLN A 206 -12.31 24.51 -0.75
C GLN A 206 -11.27 23.42 -1.06
N ARG A 207 -10.36 23.68 -2.01
CA ARG A 207 -9.23 22.79 -2.31
C ARG A 207 -8.35 22.58 -1.08
N LEU A 208 -8.05 23.67 -0.37
CA LEU A 208 -7.27 23.61 0.87
C LEU A 208 -7.99 22.80 1.96
N ALA A 209 -9.32 22.96 2.11
CA ALA A 209 -10.11 22.19 3.06
C ALA A 209 -10.05 20.67 2.77
N VAL A 210 -10.11 20.27 1.50
CA VAL A 210 -9.97 18.85 1.10
C VAL A 210 -8.57 18.33 1.43
N ARG A 211 -7.52 19.03 1.01
CA ARG A 211 -6.14 18.63 1.29
C ARG A 211 -5.86 18.51 2.79
N ASN A 212 -6.33 19.47 3.60
CA ASN A 212 -6.16 19.44 5.04
C ASN A 212 -6.91 18.26 5.69
N ALA A 213 -8.12 17.98 5.26
CA ALA A 213 -8.90 16.84 5.78
C ALA A 213 -8.21 15.50 5.46
N CYS A 214 -7.65 15.36 4.25
CA CYS A 214 -6.89 14.18 3.86
C CYS A 214 -5.58 14.03 4.66
N SER A 215 -4.85 15.14 4.90
CA SER A 215 -3.64 15.13 5.71
C SER A 215 -3.93 14.75 7.16
N ASP A 216 -4.98 15.32 7.75
CA ASP A 216 -5.43 15.00 9.11
C ASP A 216 -5.88 13.53 9.22
N LEU A 217 -6.60 13.02 8.23
CA LEU A 217 -6.97 11.60 8.15
C LEU A 217 -5.73 10.71 8.17
N SER A 218 -4.71 11.02 7.37
CA SER A 218 -3.47 10.24 7.30
C SER A 218 -2.76 10.18 8.65
N ILE A 219 -2.66 11.32 9.36
CA ILE A 219 -2.04 11.39 10.70
C ILE A 219 -2.85 10.59 11.72
N ARG A 220 -4.18 10.73 11.70
CA ARG A 220 -5.06 10.01 12.65
C ARG A 220 -5.03 8.50 12.40
N MET A 221 -5.06 8.05 11.14
CA MET A 221 -4.93 6.64 10.80
C MET A 221 -3.59 6.08 11.30
N PHE A 222 -2.48 6.75 10.97
CA PHE A 222 -1.16 6.34 11.42
C PHE A 222 -1.09 6.18 12.96
N ALA A 223 -1.56 7.17 13.71
CA ALA A 223 -1.51 7.15 15.16
C ALA A 223 -2.41 6.05 15.77
N HIS A 224 -3.61 5.88 15.22
CA HIS A 224 -4.55 4.84 15.62
C HIS A 224 -3.97 3.44 15.35
N ASP A 225 -3.50 3.23 14.13
CA ASP A 225 -3.04 1.90 13.71
C ASP A 225 -1.77 1.50 14.45
N MET A 226 -0.80 2.42 14.63
CA MET A 226 0.42 2.11 15.39
C MET A 226 0.14 1.66 16.84
N GLN A 227 -0.85 2.21 17.51
CA GLN A 227 -1.14 1.85 18.90
C GLN A 227 -1.98 0.57 19.06
N ALA A 228 -2.74 0.18 18.02
CA ALA A 228 -3.72 -0.90 18.14
C ALA A 228 -3.11 -2.31 17.97
N GLN A 229 -1.93 -2.44 17.35
CA GLN A 229 -1.40 -3.74 16.91
C GLN A 229 -1.04 -4.71 18.04
N SER A 230 -0.61 -4.20 19.17
CA SER A 230 -0.16 -5.06 20.29
C SER A 230 -1.26 -5.99 20.81
N ALA A 231 -2.50 -5.54 20.83
CA ALA A 231 -3.63 -6.35 21.28
C ALA A 231 -3.94 -7.50 20.30
N ALA A 232 -3.90 -7.23 19.00
CA ALA A 232 -4.09 -8.25 17.97
C ALA A 232 -2.97 -9.31 18.00
N LEU A 233 -1.71 -8.89 18.17
CA LEU A 233 -0.59 -9.82 18.31
C LEU A 233 -0.70 -10.71 19.54
N GLU A 234 -1.25 -10.21 20.65
CA GLU A 234 -1.50 -11.01 21.85
C GLU A 234 -2.63 -12.02 21.62
N GLU A 235 -3.67 -11.64 20.90
CA GLU A 235 -4.74 -12.55 20.46
C GLU A 235 -4.16 -13.70 19.62
N PHE A 236 -3.33 -13.39 18.61
CA PHE A 236 -2.69 -14.41 17.78
C PHE A 236 -1.81 -15.37 18.59
N ARG A 237 -0.96 -14.85 19.49
CA ARG A 237 -0.16 -15.70 20.39
C ARG A 237 -1.02 -16.59 21.27
N SER A 238 -2.13 -16.06 21.78
CA SER A 238 -3.09 -16.82 22.60
C SER A 238 -3.80 -17.93 21.81
N ALA A 239 -3.96 -17.73 20.49
CA ALA A 239 -4.46 -18.73 19.55
C ALA A 239 -3.39 -19.74 19.07
N GLY A 240 -2.17 -19.66 19.61
CA GLY A 240 -1.07 -20.57 19.29
C GLY A 240 -0.33 -20.23 17.99
N VAL A 241 -0.39 -18.95 17.56
CA VAL A 241 0.40 -18.47 16.43
C VAL A 241 1.81 -18.11 16.90
N THR A 242 2.80 -18.53 16.14
CA THR A 242 4.18 -18.09 16.27
C THR A 242 4.37 -16.80 15.48
N VAL A 243 4.66 -15.70 16.18
CA VAL A 243 4.89 -14.39 15.60
C VAL A 243 6.38 -14.15 15.53
N GLU A 244 6.93 -14.08 14.34
CA GLU A 244 8.37 -14.14 14.10
C GLU A 244 8.85 -13.08 13.09
N ARG A 245 10.16 -12.89 13.03
CA ARG A 245 10.80 -12.20 11.92
C ARG A 245 11.27 -13.23 10.90
N PHE A 246 11.20 -12.88 9.62
CA PHE A 246 11.87 -13.68 8.59
C PHE A 246 13.36 -13.84 8.92
N PRO A 247 13.96 -15.01 8.58
CA PRO A 247 15.40 -15.16 8.62
C PRO A 247 16.11 -14.06 7.80
N GLU A 248 17.27 -13.61 8.27
CA GLU A 248 18.04 -12.55 7.59
C GLU A 248 18.38 -12.92 6.14
N GLU A 249 18.67 -14.20 5.87
CA GLU A 249 18.94 -14.66 4.50
C GLU A 249 17.73 -14.55 3.57
N VAL A 250 16.52 -14.77 4.08
CA VAL A 250 15.27 -14.60 3.33
C VAL A 250 15.05 -13.12 3.01
N LEU A 251 15.23 -12.25 4.00
CA LEU A 251 15.12 -10.80 3.79
C LEU A 251 16.15 -10.29 2.78
N ALA A 252 17.40 -10.76 2.88
CA ALA A 252 18.46 -10.39 1.93
C ALA A 252 18.14 -10.85 0.49
N ALA A 253 17.62 -12.07 0.33
CA ALA A 253 17.20 -12.57 -0.97
C ALA A 253 16.01 -11.78 -1.56
N LEU A 254 15.03 -11.44 -0.72
CA LEU A 254 13.88 -10.61 -1.12
C LEU A 254 14.31 -9.20 -1.50
N GLN A 255 15.27 -8.62 -0.78
CA GLN A 255 15.81 -7.29 -1.09
C GLN A 255 16.51 -7.28 -2.46
N LEU A 256 17.38 -8.27 -2.70
CA LEU A 256 18.06 -8.41 -4.00
C LEU A 256 17.05 -8.58 -5.15
N ALA A 257 16.06 -9.45 -4.97
CA ALA A 257 15.00 -9.64 -5.95
C ALA A 257 14.17 -8.35 -6.17
N THR A 258 14.00 -7.52 -5.14
CA THR A 258 13.33 -6.22 -5.25
C THR A 258 14.12 -5.27 -6.15
N GLU A 259 15.44 -5.18 -5.95
CA GLU A 259 16.32 -4.33 -6.77
C GLU A 259 16.21 -4.74 -8.26
N GLU A 260 16.26 -6.05 -8.56
CA GLU A 260 16.09 -6.57 -9.92
C GLU A 260 14.73 -6.21 -10.52
N VAL A 261 13.63 -6.40 -9.78
CA VAL A 261 12.26 -6.11 -10.25
C VAL A 261 12.07 -4.62 -10.52
N LEU A 262 12.54 -3.76 -9.62
CA LEU A 262 12.45 -2.31 -9.80
C LEU A 262 13.28 -1.81 -10.99
N GLU A 263 14.50 -2.36 -11.18
CA GLU A 263 15.35 -2.04 -12.33
C GLU A 263 14.69 -2.47 -13.65
N GLU A 264 14.17 -3.69 -13.72
CA GLU A 264 13.47 -4.19 -14.89
C GLU A 264 12.19 -3.38 -15.21
N ALA A 265 11.44 -2.95 -14.19
CA ALA A 265 10.26 -2.11 -14.37
C ALA A 265 10.65 -0.71 -14.91
N ALA A 266 11.72 -0.12 -14.38
CA ALA A 266 12.26 1.15 -14.86
C ALA A 266 12.77 1.08 -16.31
N GLN A 267 13.32 -0.06 -16.73
CA GLN A 267 13.74 -0.26 -18.12
C GLN A 267 12.56 -0.37 -19.10
N ARG A 268 11.37 -0.76 -18.63
CA ARG A 268 10.18 -0.96 -19.46
C ARG A 268 9.29 0.29 -19.54
N ASP A 269 9.35 1.17 -18.54
CA ASP A 269 8.44 2.31 -18.39
C ASP A 269 9.20 3.54 -17.90
N ASN A 270 9.18 4.61 -18.71
CA ASN A 270 9.92 5.83 -18.41
C ASN A 270 9.35 6.58 -17.19
N ASP A 271 8.01 6.59 -17.01
CA ASP A 271 7.39 7.25 -15.88
C ASP A 271 7.75 6.50 -14.58
N PHE A 272 7.82 5.17 -14.64
CA PHE A 272 8.31 4.36 -13.52
C PHE A 272 9.78 4.68 -13.20
N ALA A 273 10.63 4.82 -14.23
CA ALA A 273 12.03 5.19 -14.05
C ALA A 273 12.18 6.55 -13.36
N ASP A 274 11.45 7.57 -13.85
CA ASP A 274 11.50 8.93 -13.30
C ASP A 274 11.04 8.97 -11.84
N VAL A 275 9.97 8.23 -11.50
CA VAL A 275 9.42 8.18 -10.15
C VAL A 275 10.36 7.45 -9.20
N ILE A 276 10.88 6.26 -9.58
CA ILE A 276 11.76 5.50 -8.71
C ILE A 276 13.11 6.19 -8.50
N GLU A 277 13.67 6.84 -9.54
CA GLU A 277 14.89 7.64 -9.44
C GLU A 277 14.69 8.83 -8.47
N SER A 278 13.56 9.54 -8.57
CA SER A 278 13.22 10.61 -7.64
C SER A 278 13.19 10.13 -6.19
N TYR A 279 12.52 8.99 -5.94
CA TYR A 279 12.45 8.41 -4.62
C TYR A 279 13.83 7.98 -4.09
N GLN A 280 14.64 7.31 -4.91
CA GLN A 280 15.97 6.85 -4.52
C GLN A 280 16.89 8.01 -4.18
N ASN A 281 16.93 9.05 -5.00
CA ASN A 281 17.71 10.27 -4.75
C ASN A 281 17.27 11.02 -3.48
N PHE A 282 15.97 10.98 -3.16
CA PHE A 282 15.45 11.52 -1.90
C PHE A 282 15.87 10.63 -0.73
N SER A 283 15.70 9.30 -0.89
CA SER A 283 15.96 8.30 0.14
C SER A 283 17.38 8.35 0.67
N GLU A 284 18.39 8.43 -0.22
CA GLU A 284 19.81 8.53 0.17
C GLU A 284 20.07 9.69 1.15
N ARG A 285 19.52 10.87 0.84
CA ARG A 285 19.68 12.06 1.69
C ARG A 285 18.88 12.00 2.99
N TYR A 286 17.70 11.36 2.94
CA TYR A 286 16.86 11.18 4.11
C TYR A 286 17.50 10.21 5.10
N ASP A 287 18.05 9.11 4.60
CA ASP A 287 18.66 8.05 5.41
C ASP A 287 19.96 8.51 6.05
N GLU A 288 20.79 9.34 5.40
CA GLU A 288 21.96 9.98 5.99
C GLU A 288 21.63 10.70 7.32
N TYR A 289 20.50 11.40 7.37
CA TYR A 289 20.06 12.06 8.60
C TYR A 289 19.47 11.08 9.62
N ARG A 290 18.69 10.10 9.15
CA ARG A 290 18.06 9.09 10.01
C ARG A 290 19.10 8.26 10.76
N GLU A 291 20.16 7.81 10.09
CA GLU A 291 21.26 7.05 10.72
C GLU A 291 21.93 7.80 11.87
N LEU A 292 21.96 9.13 11.84
CA LEU A 292 22.51 9.95 12.90
C LEU A 292 21.54 10.18 14.07
N THR A 293 20.27 9.97 13.88
CA THR A 293 19.21 10.31 14.85
C THR A 293 18.44 9.10 15.40
N ASP A 294 18.55 7.95 14.77
CA ASP A 294 17.99 6.70 15.29
C ASP A 294 18.82 6.19 16.49
N PHE A 295 18.14 5.79 17.59
CA PHE A 295 18.73 5.36 18.85
C PHE A 295 19.01 3.87 18.89
#